data_d8e9ab1da4bc3788d82b22038fd8606e
#
_entry.id   d8e9ab1da4bc3788d82b22038fd8606e
#
_cell.length_a   1.000
_cell.length_b   1.000
_cell.length_c   1.000
_cell.angle_alpha   90.00
_cell.angle_beta   90.00
_cell.angle_gamma   90.00
#
_symmetry.space_group_name_H-M   'P 1'
#
loop_
_entity.id
_entity.type
_entity.pdbx_description
1 polymer ?
#
loop_
_entity_poly.entity_id
_entity_poly.type
_entity_poly.pdbx_seq_one_letter_code
_entity_poly.pdbx_strand_id
1 'polypeptide(L)'
;IRPAINVGNSVSRVGGSAQIKAMRQVAGTLRLDLAQYRPMAAFAQFGSSDLDKATQQQLNRGARLVEILKQKQYAPMPVEQQVVVIYAGVNGLLDEIAVADIGAAQDELFKFMATRFGNLLTAIKEKKTLDDAIKNDLNAALKEFQEHFKSMKATAGAR
;
A
#
# COMPACT_ATOMS: atom_id res chain seq x y z
N ILE A 1 -16.04 -7.52 9.15
CA ILE A 1 -15.25 -7.40 7.91
C ILE A 1 -14.47 -6.10 7.93
N ARG A 2 -13.17 -6.16 7.73
CA ARG A 2 -12.28 -4.99 7.61
C ARG A 2 -11.50 -5.09 6.31
N PRO A 3 -11.25 -3.97 5.59
CA PRO A 3 -11.80 -2.64 5.85
C PRO A 3 -13.33 -2.61 5.74
N ALA A 4 -13.97 -1.72 6.52
CA ALA A 4 -15.44 -1.61 6.53
C ALA A 4 -16.00 -1.08 5.20
N ILE A 5 -15.18 -0.43 4.40
CA ILE A 5 -15.55 0.12 3.09
C ILE A 5 -15.20 -0.87 1.99
N ASN A 6 -16.17 -1.15 1.13
CA ASN A 6 -15.94 -1.88 -0.11
C ASN A 6 -15.64 -0.90 -1.25
N VAL A 7 -14.38 -0.78 -1.62
CA VAL A 7 -13.91 0.15 -2.66
C VAL A 7 -14.53 -0.15 -4.03
N GLY A 8 -14.86 -1.42 -4.31
CA GLY A 8 -15.50 -1.82 -5.58
C GLY A 8 -16.97 -1.40 -5.70
N ASN A 9 -17.69 -1.40 -4.58
CA ASN A 9 -19.12 -1.04 -4.54
C ASN A 9 -19.33 0.44 -4.19
N SER A 10 -18.32 1.14 -3.72
CA SER A 10 -18.38 2.56 -3.39
C SER A 10 -18.22 3.38 -4.66
N VAL A 11 -19.34 3.77 -5.27
CA VAL A 11 -19.35 4.60 -6.48
C VAL A 11 -19.64 6.04 -6.10
N SER A 12 -18.72 6.95 -6.44
CA SER A 12 -18.90 8.38 -6.31
C SER A 12 -18.59 9.08 -7.63
N ARG A 13 -19.55 9.84 -8.14
CA ARG A 13 -19.35 10.68 -9.34
C ARG A 13 -18.32 11.79 -9.12
N VAL A 14 -18.25 12.31 -7.92
CA VAL A 14 -17.42 13.48 -7.55
C VAL A 14 -16.12 13.04 -6.90
N GLY A 15 -16.09 11.88 -6.25
CA GLY A 15 -14.94 11.43 -5.44
C GLY A 15 -13.62 11.37 -6.21
N GLY A 16 -13.63 10.84 -7.42
CA GLY A 16 -12.44 10.82 -8.27
C GLY A 16 -11.97 12.21 -8.71
N SER A 17 -12.90 13.12 -8.96
CA SER A 17 -12.58 14.51 -9.36
C SER A 17 -12.08 15.33 -8.19
N ALA A 18 -12.53 15.05 -6.98
CA ALA A 18 -12.10 15.71 -5.75
C ALA A 18 -10.67 15.31 -5.29
N GLN A 19 -10.18 14.16 -5.74
CA GLN A 19 -8.82 13.70 -5.41
C GLN A 19 -7.75 14.52 -6.12
N ILE A 20 -6.63 14.77 -5.44
CA ILE A 20 -5.42 15.27 -6.10
C ILE A 20 -4.91 14.25 -7.12
N LYS A 21 -4.18 14.71 -8.13
CA LYS A 21 -3.68 13.85 -9.21
C LYS A 21 -2.83 12.68 -8.69
N ALA A 22 -1.98 12.93 -7.69
CA ALA A 22 -1.16 11.89 -7.07
C ALA A 22 -2.02 10.74 -6.49
N MET A 23 -3.11 11.06 -5.80
CA MET A 23 -4.03 10.05 -5.27
C MET A 23 -4.73 9.29 -6.41
N ARG A 24 -5.21 9.97 -7.45
CA ARG A 24 -5.83 9.29 -8.61
C ARG A 24 -4.90 8.33 -9.31
N GLN A 25 -3.60 8.67 -9.40
CA GLN A 25 -2.59 7.82 -10.02
C GLN A 25 -2.41 6.48 -9.30
N VAL A 26 -2.51 6.46 -7.97
CA VAL A 26 -2.36 5.22 -7.18
C VAL A 26 -3.69 4.53 -6.89
N ALA A 27 -4.77 5.26 -6.68
CA ALA A 27 -6.09 4.71 -6.35
C ALA A 27 -6.72 3.94 -7.51
N GLY A 28 -6.43 4.32 -8.75
CA GLY A 28 -6.89 3.60 -9.93
C GLY A 28 -6.37 2.16 -9.96
N THR A 29 -5.07 1.99 -9.81
CA THR A 29 -4.42 0.67 -9.74
C THR A 29 -4.91 -0.12 -8.53
N LEU A 30 -4.98 0.49 -7.36
CA LEU A 30 -5.51 -0.15 -6.15
C LEU A 30 -6.90 -0.75 -6.36
N ARG A 31 -7.80 0.00 -7.02
CA ARG A 31 -9.17 -0.48 -7.28
C ARG A 31 -9.19 -1.68 -8.21
N LEU A 32 -8.37 -1.68 -9.25
CA LEU A 32 -8.24 -2.80 -10.19
C LEU A 32 -7.69 -4.05 -9.47
N ASP A 33 -6.62 -3.89 -8.71
CA ASP A 33 -6.00 -4.99 -7.97
C ASP A 33 -6.98 -5.62 -6.97
N LEU A 34 -7.75 -4.81 -6.24
CA LEU A 34 -8.75 -5.31 -5.30
C LEU A 34 -9.96 -5.96 -5.98
N ALA A 35 -10.37 -5.45 -7.15
CA ALA A 35 -11.43 -6.05 -7.94
C ALA A 35 -11.04 -7.46 -8.44
N GLN A 36 -9.78 -7.67 -8.79
CA GLN A 36 -9.24 -8.97 -9.17
C GLN A 36 -9.01 -9.90 -7.97
N TYR A 37 -8.51 -9.34 -6.85
CA TYR A 37 -8.17 -10.10 -5.64
C TYR A 37 -9.37 -10.81 -5.03
N ARG A 38 -10.52 -10.14 -4.92
CA ARG A 38 -11.69 -10.67 -4.20
C ARG A 38 -12.23 -11.99 -4.75
N PRO A 39 -12.53 -12.12 -6.07
CA PRO A 39 -12.98 -13.39 -6.62
C PRO A 39 -11.90 -14.46 -6.54
N MET A 40 -10.62 -14.11 -6.74
CA MET A 40 -9.52 -15.06 -6.63
C MET A 40 -9.34 -15.56 -5.19
N ALA A 41 -9.46 -14.69 -4.19
CA ALA A 41 -9.35 -15.07 -2.78
C ALA A 41 -10.50 -16.02 -2.37
N ALA A 42 -11.72 -15.76 -2.84
CA ALA A 42 -12.85 -16.64 -2.62
C ALA A 42 -12.63 -18.00 -3.28
N PHE A 43 -12.12 -18.04 -4.52
CA PHE A 43 -11.82 -19.26 -5.23
C PHE A 43 -10.70 -20.08 -4.55
N ALA A 44 -9.64 -19.39 -4.08
CA ALA A 44 -8.52 -20.05 -3.40
C ALA A 44 -8.93 -20.75 -2.09
N GLN A 45 -10.00 -20.30 -1.43
CA GLN A 45 -10.55 -20.97 -0.23
C GLN A 45 -11.14 -22.36 -0.52
N PHE A 46 -11.53 -22.64 -1.75
CA PHE A 46 -12.09 -23.92 -2.15
C PHE A 46 -11.07 -24.99 -2.60
N GLY A 47 -9.77 -24.73 -2.40
CA GLY A 47 -8.75 -25.77 -2.48
C GLY A 47 -8.08 -25.96 -3.83
N SER A 48 -7.67 -24.90 -4.48
CA SER A 48 -6.79 -25.03 -5.63
C SER A 48 -5.31 -25.09 -5.18
N SER A 49 -4.80 -26.29 -5.01
CA SER A 49 -3.38 -26.55 -4.72
C SER A 49 -2.43 -26.18 -5.88
N ASP A 50 -2.98 -25.91 -7.07
CA ASP A 50 -2.23 -25.66 -8.31
C ASP A 50 -2.45 -24.29 -8.90
N LEU A 51 -2.39 -23.22 -8.05
CA LEU A 51 -2.37 -21.87 -8.56
C LEU A 51 -1.02 -21.56 -9.22
N ASP A 52 -1.07 -20.98 -10.41
CA ASP A 52 0.13 -20.50 -11.07
C ASP A 52 0.82 -19.38 -10.24
N LYS A 53 2.11 -19.16 -10.49
CA LYS A 53 2.91 -18.17 -9.74
C LYS A 53 2.35 -16.74 -9.86
N ALA A 54 1.78 -16.39 -11.02
CA ALA A 54 1.21 -15.06 -11.24
C ALA A 54 -0.03 -14.85 -10.39
N THR A 55 -0.93 -15.82 -10.32
CA THR A 55 -2.11 -15.81 -9.48
C THR A 55 -1.74 -15.78 -7.99
N GLN A 56 -0.74 -16.56 -7.56
CA GLN A 56 -0.24 -16.52 -6.18
C GLN A 56 0.31 -15.13 -5.82
N GLN A 57 1.05 -14.50 -6.74
CA GLN A 57 1.59 -13.16 -6.54
C GLN A 57 0.48 -12.12 -6.42
N GLN A 58 -0.55 -12.19 -7.25
CA GLN A 58 -1.73 -11.31 -7.16
C GLN A 58 -2.48 -11.50 -5.85
N LEU A 59 -2.67 -12.74 -5.39
CA LEU A 59 -3.28 -13.04 -4.09
C LEU A 59 -2.44 -12.49 -2.94
N ASN A 60 -1.14 -12.70 -2.97
CA ASN A 60 -0.22 -12.19 -1.96
C ASN A 60 -0.24 -10.66 -1.89
N ARG A 61 -0.21 -9.99 -3.03
CA ARG A 61 -0.31 -8.53 -3.11
C ARG A 61 -1.66 -8.02 -2.64
N GLY A 62 -2.74 -8.61 -3.12
CA GLY A 62 -4.11 -8.24 -2.75
C GLY A 62 -4.38 -8.35 -1.25
N ALA A 63 -3.87 -9.39 -0.58
CA ALA A 63 -3.95 -9.54 0.86
C ALA A 63 -3.30 -8.34 1.60
N ARG A 64 -2.13 -7.89 1.14
CA ARG A 64 -1.44 -6.73 1.72
C ARG A 64 -2.17 -5.42 1.43
N LEU A 65 -2.75 -5.26 0.24
CA LEU A 65 -3.57 -4.11 -0.11
C LEU A 65 -4.81 -4.00 0.80
N VAL A 66 -5.42 -5.12 1.15
CA VAL A 66 -6.51 -5.14 2.13
C VAL A 66 -6.02 -4.68 3.51
N GLU A 67 -4.83 -5.10 3.94
CA GLU A 67 -4.27 -4.71 5.24
C GLU A 67 -3.96 -3.21 5.31
N ILE A 68 -3.35 -2.62 4.28
CA ILE A 68 -3.03 -1.17 4.28
C ILE A 68 -4.27 -0.28 4.29
N LEU A 69 -5.44 -0.80 3.90
CA LEU A 69 -6.70 -0.07 3.96
C LEU A 69 -7.38 -0.12 5.33
N LYS A 70 -6.86 -0.92 6.26
CA LYS A 70 -7.37 -0.98 7.63
C LYS A 70 -6.82 0.19 8.42
N GLN A 71 -7.65 1.20 8.63
CA GLN A 71 -7.30 2.39 9.40
C GLN A 71 -7.88 2.30 10.81
N LYS A 72 -7.13 2.78 11.81
CA LYS A 72 -7.60 2.91 13.18
C LYS A 72 -8.69 3.99 13.24
N GLN A 73 -9.67 3.81 14.12
CA GLN A 73 -10.71 4.81 14.34
C GLN A 73 -10.09 6.12 14.88
N TYR A 74 -10.58 7.26 14.42
CA TYR A 74 -10.09 8.59 14.79
C TYR A 74 -8.60 8.84 14.51
N ALA A 75 -8.02 8.12 13.55
CA ALA A 75 -6.63 8.29 13.14
C ALA A 75 -6.53 8.73 11.66
N PRO A 76 -6.87 10.00 11.36
CA PRO A 76 -6.75 10.51 10.00
C PRO A 76 -5.29 10.52 9.53
N MET A 77 -5.05 10.22 8.28
CA MET A 77 -3.74 10.23 7.65
C MET A 77 -3.59 11.41 6.69
N PRO A 78 -2.47 12.13 6.69
CA PRO A 78 -2.15 13.11 5.66
C PRO A 78 -2.16 12.48 4.26
N VAL A 79 -2.61 13.22 3.26
CA VAL A 79 -2.78 12.69 1.89
C VAL A 79 -1.48 12.19 1.27
N GLU A 80 -0.36 12.84 1.54
CA GLU A 80 0.97 12.44 1.08
C GLU A 80 1.38 11.07 1.65
N GLN A 81 1.06 10.79 2.91
CA GLN A 81 1.30 9.47 3.51
C GLN A 81 0.37 8.39 2.93
N GLN A 82 -0.90 8.73 2.69
CA GLN A 82 -1.83 7.83 1.99
C GLN A 82 -1.29 7.45 0.61
N VAL A 83 -0.82 8.43 -0.16
CA VAL A 83 -0.24 8.21 -1.48
C VAL A 83 0.98 7.29 -1.41
N VAL A 84 1.89 7.53 -0.48
CA VAL A 84 3.12 6.72 -0.31
C VAL A 84 2.80 5.27 0.01
N VAL A 85 1.91 5.01 0.97
CA VAL A 85 1.61 3.61 1.36
C VAL A 85 0.85 2.86 0.27
N ILE A 86 -0.08 3.52 -0.43
CA ILE A 86 -0.79 2.91 -1.56
C ILE A 86 0.20 2.65 -2.72
N TYR A 87 1.08 3.62 -3.02
CA TYR A 87 2.13 3.44 -4.03
C TYR A 87 3.02 2.23 -3.72
N ALA A 88 3.46 2.09 -2.47
CA ALA A 88 4.25 0.94 -2.03
C ALA A 88 3.50 -0.38 -2.23
N GLY A 89 2.22 -0.43 -1.87
CA GLY A 89 1.39 -1.62 -2.00
C GLY A 89 1.16 -2.03 -3.46
N VAL A 90 0.70 -1.13 -4.31
CA VAL A 90 0.38 -1.43 -5.72
C VAL A 90 1.61 -1.75 -6.57
N ASN A 91 2.78 -1.23 -6.19
CA ASN A 91 4.05 -1.53 -6.87
C ASN A 91 4.80 -2.75 -6.29
N GLY A 92 4.18 -3.49 -5.36
CA GLY A 92 4.76 -4.72 -4.83
C GLY A 92 5.90 -4.53 -3.84
N LEU A 93 6.14 -3.31 -3.38
CA LEU A 93 7.23 -3.00 -2.45
C LEU A 93 6.95 -3.47 -1.00
N LEU A 94 5.75 -3.99 -0.75
CA LEU A 94 5.35 -4.63 0.50
C LEU A 94 5.20 -6.16 0.38
N ASP A 95 5.43 -6.74 -0.79
CA ASP A 95 5.15 -8.15 -1.08
C ASP A 95 5.98 -9.12 -0.21
N GLU A 96 7.18 -8.72 0.22
CA GLU A 96 8.04 -9.52 1.08
C GLU A 96 7.69 -9.45 2.57
N ILE A 97 6.85 -8.49 2.97
CA ILE A 97 6.42 -8.33 4.37
C ILE A 97 5.28 -9.30 4.65
N ALA A 98 5.32 -10.01 5.77
CA ALA A 98 4.23 -10.88 6.16
C ALA A 98 2.93 -10.09 6.37
N VAL A 99 1.79 -10.65 5.97
CA VAL A 99 0.48 -9.98 6.06
C VAL A 99 0.19 -9.48 7.49
N ALA A 100 0.53 -10.28 8.50
CA ALA A 100 0.36 -9.91 9.90
C ALA A 100 1.21 -8.70 10.35
N ASP A 101 2.31 -8.44 9.67
CA ASP A 101 3.25 -7.36 9.98
C ASP A 101 2.95 -6.06 9.21
N ILE A 102 2.03 -6.06 8.26
CA ILE A 102 1.74 -4.91 7.40
C ILE A 102 1.33 -3.68 8.23
N GLY A 103 0.51 -3.84 9.27
CA GLY A 103 0.12 -2.73 10.14
C GLY A 103 1.32 -2.07 10.84
N ALA A 104 2.22 -2.89 11.38
CA ALA A 104 3.45 -2.40 12.01
C ALA A 104 4.41 -1.78 10.97
N ALA A 105 4.52 -2.38 9.79
CA ALA A 105 5.32 -1.86 8.69
C ALA A 105 4.79 -0.49 8.21
N GLN A 106 3.48 -0.31 8.16
CA GLN A 106 2.86 0.97 7.80
C GLN A 106 3.17 2.06 8.83
N ASP A 107 3.03 1.77 10.13
CA ASP A 107 3.36 2.71 11.20
C ASP A 107 4.85 3.09 11.14
N GLU A 108 5.74 2.14 10.89
CA GLU A 108 7.18 2.39 10.75
C GLU A 108 7.53 3.14 9.46
N LEU A 109 6.87 2.83 8.35
CA LEU A 109 7.04 3.54 7.09
C LEU A 109 6.75 5.03 7.24
N PHE A 110 5.69 5.40 7.96
CA PHE A 110 5.34 6.80 8.18
C PHE A 110 6.42 7.52 8.98
N LYS A 111 6.97 6.90 10.03
CA LYS A 111 8.08 7.45 10.81
C LYS A 111 9.35 7.59 9.97
N PHE A 112 9.69 6.55 9.22
CA PHE A 112 10.85 6.50 8.36
C PHE A 112 10.81 7.60 7.29
N MET A 113 9.68 7.74 6.60
CA MET A 113 9.51 8.77 5.58
C MET A 113 9.54 10.19 6.18
N ALA A 114 8.88 10.42 7.30
CA ALA A 114 8.90 11.72 7.96
C ALA A 114 10.30 12.11 8.45
N THR A 115 11.09 11.16 8.94
CA THR A 115 12.43 11.41 9.50
C THR A 115 13.48 11.59 8.41
N ARG A 116 13.47 10.74 7.37
CA ARG A 116 14.54 10.67 6.37
C ARG A 116 14.18 11.31 5.03
N PHE A 117 12.91 11.33 4.68
CA PHE A 117 12.39 11.77 3.38
C PHE A 117 11.28 12.81 3.49
N GLY A 118 11.36 13.68 4.51
CA GLY A 118 10.40 14.74 4.73
C GLY A 118 10.25 15.67 3.52
N ASN A 119 11.33 15.97 2.81
CA ASN A 119 11.31 16.78 1.59
C ASN A 119 10.52 16.11 0.45
N LEU A 120 10.59 14.78 0.34
CA LEU A 120 9.82 14.02 -0.64
C LEU A 120 8.32 14.06 -0.33
N LEU A 121 7.94 13.91 0.94
CA LEU A 121 6.55 14.07 1.39
C LEU A 121 6.03 15.47 1.07
N THR A 122 6.82 16.51 1.35
CA THR A 122 6.49 17.91 1.03
C THR A 122 6.31 18.09 -0.48
N ALA A 123 7.19 17.51 -1.31
CA ALA A 123 7.08 17.58 -2.76
C ALA A 123 5.78 16.96 -3.28
N ILE A 124 5.37 15.81 -2.74
CA ILE A 124 4.09 15.15 -3.08
C ILE A 124 2.91 16.04 -2.71
N LYS A 125 2.94 16.60 -1.51
CA LYS A 125 1.88 17.48 -0.98
C LYS A 125 1.72 18.75 -1.80
N GLU A 126 2.83 19.40 -2.19
CA GLU A 126 2.82 20.68 -2.90
C GLU A 126 2.55 20.49 -4.40
N LYS A 127 3.22 19.55 -5.06
CA LYS A 127 3.02 19.27 -6.50
C LYS A 127 1.69 18.58 -6.78
N LYS A 128 1.14 17.85 -5.82
CA LYS A 128 -0.13 17.12 -5.94
C LYS A 128 -0.15 16.09 -7.08
N THR A 129 1.02 15.72 -7.60
CA THR A 129 1.20 14.76 -8.70
C THR A 129 2.46 13.94 -8.46
N LEU A 130 2.47 12.71 -8.98
CA LEU A 130 3.65 11.85 -9.02
C LEU A 130 4.27 11.96 -10.42
N ASP A 131 5.22 12.87 -10.58
CA ASP A 131 6.07 12.92 -11.75
C ASP A 131 7.18 11.85 -11.72
N ASP A 132 7.94 11.71 -12.79
CA ASP A 132 8.99 10.68 -12.89
C ASP A 132 10.08 10.87 -11.84
N ALA A 133 10.46 12.11 -11.52
CA ALA A 133 11.44 12.41 -10.49
C ALA A 133 10.96 11.95 -9.10
N ILE A 134 9.72 12.27 -8.73
CA ILE A 134 9.10 11.84 -7.46
C ILE A 134 8.97 10.32 -7.42
N LYS A 135 8.58 9.66 -8.50
CA LYS A 135 8.49 8.19 -8.55
C LYS A 135 9.86 7.53 -8.36
N ASN A 136 10.91 8.07 -8.98
CA ASN A 136 12.26 7.57 -8.79
C ASN A 136 12.72 7.71 -7.34
N ASP A 137 12.48 8.85 -6.72
CA ASP A 137 12.80 9.10 -5.32
C ASP A 137 11.99 8.20 -4.38
N LEU A 138 10.70 7.99 -4.66
CA LEU A 138 9.84 7.06 -3.92
C LEU A 138 10.37 5.63 -4.02
N ASN A 139 10.74 5.16 -5.21
CA ASN A 139 11.27 3.82 -5.40
C ASN A 139 12.57 3.62 -4.60
N ALA A 140 13.46 4.61 -4.60
CA ALA A 140 14.69 4.57 -3.82
C ALA A 140 14.41 4.56 -2.32
N ALA A 141 13.55 5.45 -1.84
CA ALA A 141 13.17 5.56 -0.44
C ALA A 141 12.50 4.27 0.08
N LEU A 142 11.60 3.69 -0.71
CA LEU A 142 10.87 2.48 -0.32
C LEU A 142 11.76 1.22 -0.35
N LYS A 143 12.75 1.14 -1.24
CA LYS A 143 13.77 0.08 -1.18
C LYS A 143 14.63 0.20 0.08
N GLU A 144 15.04 1.41 0.44
CA GLU A 144 15.76 1.66 1.69
C GLU A 144 14.91 1.30 2.91
N PHE A 145 13.62 1.59 2.88
CA PHE A 145 12.68 1.17 3.91
C PHE A 145 12.59 -0.35 4.03
N GLN A 146 12.53 -1.08 2.93
CA GLN A 146 12.50 -2.56 2.96
C GLN A 146 13.69 -3.14 3.72
N GLU A 147 14.90 -2.65 3.45
CA GLU A 147 16.12 -3.08 4.16
C GLU A 147 16.07 -2.68 5.64
N HIS A 148 15.62 -1.47 5.94
CA HIS A 148 15.44 -1.00 7.32
C HIS A 148 14.48 -1.90 8.10
N PHE A 149 13.31 -2.23 7.53
CA PHE A 149 12.31 -3.06 8.19
C PHE A 149 12.78 -4.50 8.38
N LYS A 150 13.46 -5.08 7.40
CA LYS A 150 14.11 -6.40 7.52
C LYS A 150 15.10 -6.43 8.68
N SER A 151 15.96 -5.41 8.78
CA SER A 151 16.94 -5.28 9.86
C SER A 151 16.28 -5.18 11.23
N MET A 152 15.21 -4.39 11.37
CA MET A 152 14.44 -4.28 12.61
C MET A 152 13.84 -5.62 13.03
N LYS A 153 13.25 -6.37 12.11
CA LYS A 153 12.65 -7.69 12.39
C LYS A 153 13.70 -8.71 12.80
N ALA A 154 14.85 -8.73 12.15
CA ALA A 154 15.97 -9.60 12.51
C ALA A 154 16.44 -9.32 13.94
N THR A 155 16.57 -8.07 14.33
CA THR A 155 16.98 -7.67 15.69
C THR A 155 15.91 -8.01 16.73
N ALA A 156 14.62 -7.90 16.41
CA ALA A 156 13.52 -8.25 17.32
C ALA A 156 13.39 -9.77 17.53
N GLY A 157 13.71 -10.58 16.50
CA GLY A 157 13.68 -12.04 16.58
C GLY A 157 14.88 -12.68 17.27
N ALA A 158 15.94 -11.89 17.53
CA ALA A 158 17.17 -12.35 18.23
C ALA A 158 17.14 -12.14 19.76
N ARG A 159 16.01 -11.66 20.31
CA ARG A 159 15.75 -11.50 21.74
C ARG A 159 14.70 -12.50 22.20
#